data_493c3ffdb6eea363cc0c957e3762735f
#
_entry.id   493c3ffdb6eea363cc0c957e3762735f
#
_cell.length_a   1.000
_cell.length_b   1.000
_cell.length_c   1.000
_cell.angle_alpha   90.00
_cell.angle_beta   90.00
_cell.angle_gamma   90.00
#
_symmetry.space_group_name_H-M   'P 1'
#
loop_
_entity.id
_entity.type
_entity.pdbx_description
1 polymer ?
#
loop_
_entity_poly.entity_id
_entity_poly.type
_entity_poly.pdbx_seq_one_letter_code
_entity_poly.pdbx_strand_id
1 'polypeptide(L)'
;MSLKTPHYEAAKCDVPWNVYPRPQLKRDSFLCLNGYWDFAITSEDGVPLKFSEKILVPFPPESELSGIGRTPGKYEYLHYRRTFMLPEGFNKGKLLLRFGAVDRLATISVNGTVVGTHNDGYLPFYADVTALLKEGENEIYLRVKDNLSPLFPYGKQKKKRGGMWYTPVSGIWQTVWLESVPEGYIEQIRIEQNMTEAVISVVGGVGKKVLTIKDSGEVYEFEGNSITVRPADQKLWSPEDPYLHYFTIKTENDEIESYFALREIGICDTGGVQRLTLNKKPYLFNGLLDQGYYPDGIFLPPSPECYEDDILLTKKLGFNTLRKHIKLEPAIFYHLCDKHGIAVFQDMINNSKYSFLRDTALPTLFLKSKSDKRSHRNALSRKAFVHCMKGVMNTLYNYPSVVYFTIFNEGWGQFSADEMYDMAKAADPSRIIDATSGWFHRERSDVNSLHIYFKPLKAKNDGRPLVISEFGGYSHRVDGHLFGNRNYGYTSYHSAGEFEMAVCKLYDTEVRELVRSGASAFIYTQVSDVEDETNGFITYDRQVVKVDTEKVSRVMRSLYSDAESFGKEKAE
;
A
#
# COMPACT_ATOMS: atom_id res chain seq x y z
N MET A 1 -11.89 27.45 3.34
CA MET A 1 -12.66 26.29 3.84
C MET A 1 -11.71 25.11 3.88
N SER A 2 -11.83 24.23 4.85
CA SER A 2 -11.06 22.98 4.88
C SER A 2 -11.64 22.04 3.82
N LEU A 3 -10.75 21.37 3.08
CA LEU A 3 -11.14 20.37 2.08
C LEU A 3 -11.65 19.11 2.79
N LYS A 4 -12.76 18.54 2.31
CA LYS A 4 -13.37 17.34 2.88
C LYS A 4 -13.73 16.36 1.78
N THR A 5 -13.40 15.08 2.00
CA THR A 5 -13.83 14.01 1.11
C THR A 5 -15.34 13.74 1.23
N PRO A 6 -15.96 13.06 0.24
CA PRO A 6 -17.40 12.73 0.30
C PRO A 6 -17.79 11.95 1.56
N HIS A 7 -16.90 11.11 2.10
CA HIS A 7 -17.15 10.27 3.27
C HIS A 7 -16.72 10.90 4.61
N TYR A 8 -16.42 12.19 4.64
CA TYR A 8 -15.96 12.89 5.86
C TYR A 8 -16.85 12.64 7.08
N GLU A 9 -18.17 12.66 6.89
CA GLU A 9 -19.12 12.48 7.99
C GLU A 9 -19.15 11.02 8.51
N ALA A 10 -18.75 10.04 7.73
CA ALA A 10 -18.69 8.64 8.16
C ALA A 10 -17.64 8.41 9.27
N ALA A 11 -16.59 9.24 9.34
CA ALA A 11 -15.60 9.18 10.40
C ALA A 11 -16.12 9.74 11.74
N LYS A 12 -17.21 10.52 11.75
CA LYS A 12 -17.78 11.14 12.95
C LYS A 12 -18.74 10.21 13.69
N CYS A 13 -18.32 9.00 13.92
CA CYS A 13 -19.05 8.01 14.73
C CYS A 13 -18.22 7.63 15.94
N ASP A 14 -18.83 6.94 16.89
CA ASP A 14 -18.17 6.53 18.14
C ASP A 14 -16.96 5.62 17.91
N VAL A 15 -17.01 4.79 16.86
CA VAL A 15 -15.95 3.84 16.50
C VAL A 15 -15.72 3.88 14.99
N PRO A 16 -14.94 4.85 14.46
CA PRO A 16 -14.59 4.89 13.04
C PRO A 16 -13.74 3.69 12.64
N TRP A 17 -13.78 3.32 11.36
CA TRP A 17 -13.02 2.17 10.87
C TRP A 17 -13.32 0.85 11.62
N ASN A 18 -14.56 0.65 12.03
CA ASN A 18 -14.99 -0.57 12.71
C ASN A 18 -15.20 -1.72 11.69
N VAL A 19 -14.12 -2.07 10.99
CA VAL A 19 -14.04 -3.19 10.06
C VAL A 19 -12.89 -4.10 10.44
N TYR A 20 -13.05 -5.41 10.24
CA TYR A 20 -12.00 -6.36 10.61
C TYR A 20 -10.71 -6.11 9.80
N PRO A 21 -9.55 -5.82 10.46
CA PRO A 21 -8.38 -5.29 9.77
C PRO A 21 -7.52 -6.32 9.03
N ARG A 22 -7.81 -7.62 9.13
CA ARG A 22 -7.01 -8.72 8.57
C ARG A 22 -7.85 -9.61 7.64
N PRO A 23 -8.27 -9.14 6.46
CA PRO A 23 -9.17 -9.88 5.58
C PRO A 23 -8.64 -11.25 5.14
N GLN A 24 -7.30 -11.44 5.14
CA GLN A 24 -6.63 -12.71 4.84
C GLN A 24 -6.53 -13.67 6.04
N LEU A 25 -7.05 -13.30 7.19
CA LEU A 25 -7.12 -14.15 8.39
C LEU A 25 -8.20 -13.62 9.32
N LYS A 26 -9.46 -13.68 8.86
CA LYS A 26 -10.61 -13.10 9.56
C LYS A 26 -11.15 -14.05 10.61
N ARG A 27 -11.54 -13.49 11.78
CA ARG A 27 -12.23 -14.18 12.88
C ARG A 27 -13.44 -13.37 13.35
N ASP A 28 -14.37 -14.04 14.00
CA ASP A 28 -15.51 -13.38 14.63
C ASP A 28 -15.13 -12.65 15.92
N SER A 29 -14.05 -13.07 16.57
CA SER A 29 -13.56 -12.50 17.81
C SER A 29 -12.77 -11.20 17.54
N PHE A 30 -13.49 -10.08 17.53
CA PHE A 30 -12.96 -8.75 17.20
C PHE A 30 -13.61 -7.69 18.07
N LEU A 31 -12.80 -6.93 18.80
CA LEU A 31 -13.21 -5.74 19.53
C LEU A 31 -12.40 -4.55 19.03
N CYS A 32 -13.03 -3.68 18.24
CA CYS A 32 -12.40 -2.46 17.76
C CYS A 32 -12.22 -1.48 18.93
N LEU A 33 -11.00 -0.97 19.10
CA LEU A 33 -10.64 0.00 20.12
C LEU A 33 -10.43 1.42 19.53
N ASN A 34 -10.83 1.65 18.29
CA ASN A 34 -10.88 2.99 17.71
C ASN A 34 -11.90 3.87 18.44
N GLY A 35 -11.91 5.16 18.14
CA GLY A 35 -12.77 6.13 18.77
C GLY A 35 -11.97 7.13 19.62
N TYR A 36 -12.62 7.79 20.56
CA TYR A 36 -11.95 8.82 21.35
C TYR A 36 -11.05 8.23 22.43
N TRP A 37 -9.78 8.65 22.42
CA TRP A 37 -8.79 8.35 23.44
C TRP A 37 -8.42 9.64 24.18
N ASP A 38 -8.10 9.55 25.49
CA ASP A 38 -7.42 10.63 26.20
C ASP A 38 -6.06 10.87 25.57
N PHE A 39 -5.68 12.14 25.36
CA PHE A 39 -4.50 12.51 24.63
C PHE A 39 -3.74 13.66 25.26
N ALA A 40 -2.42 13.63 25.16
CA ALA A 40 -1.54 14.74 25.52
C ALA A 40 -0.27 14.72 24.66
N ILE A 41 0.27 15.92 24.40
CA ILE A 41 1.61 16.09 23.79
C ILE A 41 2.48 16.79 24.83
N THR A 42 3.61 16.18 25.21
CA THR A 42 4.52 16.71 26.24
C THR A 42 5.97 16.66 25.79
N SER A 43 6.85 17.43 26.43
CA SER A 43 8.30 17.34 26.25
C SER A 43 8.95 16.23 27.10
N GLU A 44 8.20 15.68 28.06
CA GLU A 44 8.66 14.65 28.99
C GLU A 44 8.18 13.27 28.54
N ASP A 45 8.95 12.23 28.80
CA ASP A 45 8.65 10.85 28.42
C ASP A 45 7.85 10.09 29.49
N GLY A 46 7.63 10.68 30.67
CA GLY A 46 6.79 10.12 31.73
C GLY A 46 5.28 10.20 31.40
N VAL A 47 4.49 9.40 32.11
CA VAL A 47 3.03 9.49 32.01
C VAL A 47 2.59 10.89 32.45
N PRO A 48 1.83 11.63 31.62
CA PRO A 48 1.41 12.99 31.98
C PRO A 48 0.43 12.97 33.15
N LEU A 49 0.57 13.94 34.07
CA LEU A 49 -0.34 14.09 35.19
C LEU A 49 -1.79 14.38 34.75
N LYS A 50 -1.93 14.99 33.56
CA LYS A 50 -3.23 15.32 32.97
C LYS A 50 -3.21 15.10 31.46
N PHE A 51 -4.23 14.42 30.96
CA PHE A 51 -4.56 14.38 29.55
C PHE A 51 -5.48 15.56 29.22
N SER A 52 -4.99 16.50 28.46
CA SER A 52 -5.68 17.78 28.20
C SER A 52 -6.65 17.73 27.03
N GLU A 53 -6.53 16.70 26.19
CA GLU A 53 -7.24 16.59 24.92
C GLU A 53 -7.86 15.21 24.73
N LYS A 54 -8.73 15.09 23.74
CA LYS A 54 -9.26 13.84 23.22
C LYS A 54 -8.86 13.73 21.76
N ILE A 55 -8.31 12.60 21.36
CA ILE A 55 -7.96 12.31 19.95
C ILE A 55 -8.89 11.23 19.40
N LEU A 56 -9.36 11.40 18.17
CA LEU A 56 -10.15 10.39 17.47
C LEU A 56 -9.20 9.40 16.76
N VAL A 57 -8.95 8.24 17.38
CA VAL A 57 -8.19 7.13 16.79
C VAL A 57 -9.08 6.44 15.74
N PRO A 58 -8.56 6.11 14.53
CA PRO A 58 -7.15 5.95 14.17
C PRO A 58 -6.53 7.13 13.39
N PHE A 59 -7.04 8.34 13.54
CA PHE A 59 -6.52 9.47 12.79
C PHE A 59 -5.30 10.10 13.48
N PRO A 60 -4.19 10.38 12.74
CA PRO A 60 -2.98 10.96 13.33
C PRO A 60 -3.22 12.39 13.81
N PRO A 61 -2.48 12.87 14.83
CA PRO A 61 -2.72 14.17 15.45
C PRO A 61 -2.57 15.36 14.49
N GLU A 62 -1.88 15.20 13.38
CA GLU A 62 -1.76 16.23 12.33
C GLU A 62 -3.04 16.41 11.52
N SER A 63 -3.93 15.42 11.50
CA SER A 63 -5.16 15.44 10.70
C SER A 63 -6.29 16.24 11.34
N GLU A 64 -7.20 16.77 10.50
CA GLU A 64 -8.43 17.42 10.97
C GLU A 64 -9.34 16.43 11.70
N LEU A 65 -9.49 15.21 11.17
CA LEU A 65 -10.35 14.17 11.75
C LEU A 65 -9.93 13.74 13.14
N SER A 66 -8.66 13.86 13.50
CA SER A 66 -8.20 13.54 14.85
C SER A 66 -8.79 14.47 15.92
N GLY A 67 -9.21 15.69 15.54
CA GLY A 67 -9.62 16.76 16.44
C GLY A 67 -8.45 17.54 17.05
N ILE A 68 -7.19 17.18 16.75
CA ILE A 68 -5.99 17.83 17.28
C ILE A 68 -5.43 18.86 16.29
N GLY A 69 -5.24 18.49 15.02
CA GLY A 69 -4.77 19.38 13.96
C GLY A 69 -3.35 19.95 14.19
N ARG A 70 -2.48 19.20 14.87
CA ARG A 70 -1.15 19.67 15.28
C ARG A 70 -0.03 18.68 14.92
N THR A 71 1.03 19.17 14.27
CA THR A 71 2.27 18.42 14.06
C THR A 71 3.16 18.48 15.32
N PRO A 72 3.52 17.34 15.93
CA PRO A 72 4.38 17.31 17.10
C PRO A 72 5.80 17.81 16.80
N GLY A 73 6.42 18.41 17.82
CA GLY A 73 7.81 18.86 17.78
C GLY A 73 8.79 17.68 17.85
N LYS A 74 10.06 17.93 17.45
CA LYS A 74 11.13 16.92 17.44
C LYS A 74 11.38 16.23 18.79
N TYR A 75 11.14 16.94 19.89
CA TYR A 75 11.43 16.47 21.24
C TYR A 75 10.16 16.13 22.03
N GLU A 76 9.00 16.21 21.39
CA GLU A 76 7.73 15.91 22.02
C GLU A 76 7.40 14.42 21.94
N TYR A 77 6.60 13.99 22.91
CA TYR A 77 6.03 12.65 23.01
C TYR A 77 4.51 12.76 22.92
N LEU A 78 3.90 11.81 22.24
CA LEU A 78 2.47 11.61 22.16
C LEU A 78 2.06 10.59 23.22
N HIS A 79 1.07 10.92 23.99
CA HIS A 79 0.55 10.07 25.05
C HIS A 79 -0.92 9.79 24.79
N TYR A 80 -1.26 8.52 24.64
CA TYR A 80 -2.61 8.03 24.41
C TYR A 80 -3.04 7.18 25.60
N ARG A 81 -4.29 7.33 26.03
CA ARG A 81 -4.88 6.50 27.08
C ARG A 81 -6.32 6.14 26.71
N ARG A 82 -6.66 4.86 26.83
CA ARG A 82 -8.01 4.35 26.62
C ARG A 82 -8.40 3.40 27.72
N THR A 83 -9.59 3.58 28.29
CA THR A 83 -10.25 2.58 29.12
C THR A 83 -11.28 1.81 28.32
N PHE A 84 -11.45 0.53 28.61
CA PHE A 84 -12.42 -0.36 27.97
C PHE A 84 -12.79 -1.52 28.89
N MET A 85 -13.93 -2.16 28.59
CA MET A 85 -14.35 -3.41 29.22
C MET A 85 -14.38 -4.53 28.18
N LEU A 86 -14.05 -5.74 28.60
CA LEU A 86 -14.23 -6.92 27.75
C LEU A 86 -15.72 -7.26 27.70
N PRO A 87 -16.30 -7.51 26.53
CA PRO A 87 -17.64 -8.07 26.42
C PRO A 87 -17.71 -9.44 27.12
N GLU A 88 -18.87 -9.75 27.70
CA GLU A 88 -19.10 -11.06 28.30
C GLU A 88 -18.86 -12.20 27.28
N GLY A 89 -18.13 -13.23 27.68
CA GLY A 89 -17.77 -14.35 26.82
C GLY A 89 -16.76 -14.05 25.70
N PHE A 90 -16.19 -12.85 25.66
CA PHE A 90 -15.21 -12.49 24.62
C PHE A 90 -13.91 -13.27 24.74
N ASN A 91 -13.44 -13.58 25.94
CA ASN A 91 -12.17 -14.29 26.18
C ASN A 91 -12.32 -15.79 25.86
N LYS A 92 -11.63 -16.24 24.81
CA LYS A 92 -11.57 -17.65 24.35
C LYS A 92 -10.27 -18.36 24.77
N GLY A 93 -9.38 -17.69 25.53
CA GLY A 93 -8.09 -18.24 25.97
C GLY A 93 -7.00 -17.18 25.95
N LYS A 94 -6.59 -16.70 24.78
CA LYS A 94 -5.61 -15.61 24.63
C LYS A 94 -6.25 -14.32 24.16
N LEU A 95 -5.70 -13.21 24.61
CA LEU A 95 -6.12 -11.86 24.26
C LEU A 95 -4.94 -11.11 23.62
N LEU A 96 -5.08 -10.79 22.33
CA LEU A 96 -4.04 -10.17 21.53
C LEU A 96 -4.41 -8.72 21.22
N LEU A 97 -3.68 -7.77 21.81
CA LEU A 97 -3.81 -6.35 21.50
C LEU A 97 -3.01 -6.04 20.24
N ARG A 98 -3.70 -5.63 19.19
CA ARG A 98 -3.14 -5.43 17.85
C ARG A 98 -3.21 -3.97 17.41
N PHE A 99 -2.20 -3.57 16.65
CA PHE A 99 -2.09 -2.25 16.03
C PHE A 99 -1.81 -2.43 14.54
N GLY A 100 -2.58 -1.75 13.70
CA GLY A 100 -2.36 -1.73 12.25
C GLY A 100 -1.08 -0.99 11.88
N ALA A 101 -0.90 0.21 12.44
CA ALA A 101 0.36 0.96 12.36
C ALA A 101 0.43 2.07 13.41
N VAL A 102 1.63 2.34 13.90
CA VAL A 102 1.95 3.46 14.81
C VAL A 102 3.28 4.08 14.40
N ASP A 103 3.29 5.32 13.95
CA ASP A 103 4.52 6.03 13.58
C ASP A 103 5.06 6.82 14.79
N ARG A 104 6.19 6.45 15.37
CA ARG A 104 7.06 5.34 15.00
C ARG A 104 7.54 4.55 16.23
N LEU A 105 8.22 5.22 17.20
CA LEU A 105 8.75 4.56 18.40
C LEU A 105 7.67 4.52 19.48
N ALA A 106 6.98 3.39 19.59
CA ALA A 106 5.89 3.18 20.54
C ALA A 106 6.32 2.33 21.73
N THR A 107 5.86 2.70 22.92
CA THR A 107 5.88 1.87 24.13
C THR A 107 4.46 1.65 24.59
N ILE A 108 4.05 0.40 24.74
CA ILE A 108 2.69 -0.01 25.03
C ILE A 108 2.62 -0.53 26.47
N SER A 109 1.65 -0.07 27.25
CA SER A 109 1.36 -0.58 28.58
C SER A 109 -0.13 -0.95 28.69
N VAL A 110 -0.40 -2.01 29.46
CA VAL A 110 -1.76 -2.44 29.81
C VAL A 110 -1.83 -2.56 31.33
N ASN A 111 -2.83 -1.93 31.92
CA ASN A 111 -3.02 -1.88 33.37
C ASN A 111 -1.72 -1.54 34.15
N GLY A 112 -0.96 -0.56 33.64
CA GLY A 112 0.30 -0.09 34.22
C GLY A 112 1.55 -0.94 33.90
N THR A 113 1.40 -2.10 33.27
CA THR A 113 2.52 -2.98 32.90
C THR A 113 2.92 -2.78 31.45
N VAL A 114 4.22 -2.55 31.17
CA VAL A 114 4.76 -2.47 29.80
C VAL A 114 4.69 -3.84 29.16
N VAL A 115 4.00 -3.96 28.02
CA VAL A 115 3.81 -5.21 27.27
C VAL A 115 4.67 -5.29 26.00
N GLY A 116 5.20 -4.17 25.53
CA GLY A 116 6.05 -4.18 24.36
C GLY A 116 6.52 -2.80 23.90
N THR A 117 7.45 -2.84 22.94
CA THR A 117 7.90 -1.66 22.19
C THR A 117 7.88 -1.97 20.71
N HIS A 118 7.59 -0.96 19.89
CA HIS A 118 7.61 -1.06 18.42
C HIS A 118 8.40 0.11 17.84
N ASN A 119 9.13 -0.12 16.73
CA ASN A 119 9.97 0.91 16.10
C ASN A 119 9.90 0.81 14.56
N ASP A 120 8.70 0.88 14.03
CA ASP A 120 8.43 1.00 12.58
C ASP A 120 7.15 1.81 12.40
N GLY A 121 7.09 2.68 11.37
CA GLY A 121 5.92 3.54 11.15
C GLY A 121 4.80 2.90 10.33
N TYR A 122 5.04 1.72 9.72
CA TYR A 122 4.14 1.15 8.71
C TYR A 122 3.70 -0.28 8.97
N LEU A 123 4.52 -1.06 9.69
CA LEU A 123 4.27 -2.48 9.88
C LEU A 123 3.29 -2.74 11.03
N PRO A 124 2.34 -3.68 10.87
CA PRO A 124 1.47 -4.09 11.96
C PRO A 124 2.23 -4.87 13.03
N PHE A 125 1.77 -4.77 14.27
CA PHE A 125 2.32 -5.49 15.39
C PHE A 125 1.27 -5.83 16.45
N TYR A 126 1.60 -6.68 17.42
CA TYR A 126 0.71 -7.03 18.52
C TYR A 126 1.48 -7.37 19.80
N ALA A 127 0.75 -7.40 20.90
CA ALA A 127 1.19 -7.90 22.19
C ALA A 127 0.17 -8.89 22.76
N ASP A 128 0.63 -9.99 23.35
CA ASP A 128 -0.19 -10.87 24.17
C ASP A 128 -0.43 -10.20 25.52
N VAL A 129 -1.69 -9.92 25.84
CA VAL A 129 -2.11 -9.20 27.04
C VAL A 129 -2.98 -10.07 27.96
N THR A 130 -3.04 -11.35 27.68
CA THR A 130 -3.92 -12.33 28.36
C THR A 130 -3.81 -12.27 29.88
N ALA A 131 -2.58 -12.26 30.41
CA ALA A 131 -2.33 -12.28 31.84
C ALA A 131 -2.58 -10.94 32.56
N LEU A 132 -2.81 -9.86 31.80
CA LEU A 132 -2.93 -8.49 32.33
C LEU A 132 -4.36 -7.98 32.33
N LEU A 133 -5.22 -8.53 31.44
CA LEU A 133 -6.61 -8.12 31.38
C LEU A 133 -7.43 -8.76 32.50
N LYS A 134 -8.31 -7.97 33.08
CA LYS A 134 -9.16 -8.33 34.22
C LYS A 134 -10.64 -8.15 33.90
N GLU A 135 -11.50 -8.72 34.69
CA GLU A 135 -12.91 -8.35 34.71
C GLU A 135 -13.08 -6.87 35.10
N GLY A 136 -14.03 -6.19 34.45
CA GLY A 136 -14.26 -4.76 34.64
C GLY A 136 -13.38 -3.89 33.74
N GLU A 137 -13.04 -2.71 34.23
CA GLU A 137 -12.32 -1.70 33.47
C GLU A 137 -10.82 -2.04 33.31
N ASN A 138 -10.35 -1.98 32.08
CA ASN A 138 -8.95 -2.13 31.68
C ASN A 138 -8.45 -0.84 31.05
N GLU A 139 -7.16 -0.55 31.19
CA GLU A 139 -6.52 0.62 30.62
C GLU A 139 -5.40 0.21 29.67
N ILE A 140 -5.40 0.81 28.48
CA ILE A 140 -4.26 0.84 27.57
C ILE A 140 -3.64 2.22 27.64
N TYR A 141 -2.31 2.26 27.80
CA TYR A 141 -1.52 3.46 27.67
C TYR A 141 -0.45 3.26 26.60
N LEU A 142 -0.36 4.23 25.67
CA LEU A 142 0.63 4.23 24.61
C LEU A 142 1.41 5.54 24.66
N ARG A 143 2.74 5.45 24.68
CA ARG A 143 3.65 6.58 24.46
C ARG A 143 4.35 6.43 23.14
N VAL A 144 4.28 7.48 22.31
CA VAL A 144 4.93 7.47 21.00
C VAL A 144 5.88 8.64 20.85
N LYS A 145 7.00 8.42 20.17
CA LYS A 145 7.92 9.46 19.73
C LYS A 145 8.23 9.31 18.25
N ASP A 146 7.92 10.35 17.49
CA ASP A 146 8.42 10.48 16.13
C ASP A 146 9.09 11.83 15.91
N ASN A 147 10.30 11.79 15.40
CA ASN A 147 11.08 12.97 15.06
C ASN A 147 11.34 13.08 13.54
N LEU A 148 10.67 12.25 12.75
CA LEU A 148 10.84 12.12 11.30
C LEU A 148 12.32 11.93 10.92
N SER A 149 12.99 10.98 11.59
CA SER A 149 14.40 10.71 11.38
C SER A 149 14.64 10.00 10.04
N PRO A 150 15.52 10.51 9.18
CA PRO A 150 15.82 9.87 7.90
C PRO A 150 16.57 8.54 8.03
N LEU A 151 16.89 8.11 9.24
CA LEU A 151 17.50 6.79 9.49
C LEU A 151 16.49 5.64 9.36
N PHE A 152 15.21 5.93 9.42
CA PHE A 152 14.11 4.96 9.36
C PHE A 152 13.23 5.26 8.14
N PRO A 153 12.46 4.28 7.64
CA PRO A 153 11.46 4.51 6.61
C PRO A 153 10.48 5.61 7.02
N TYR A 154 10.34 6.65 6.19
CA TYR A 154 9.44 7.77 6.44
C TYR A 154 8.62 8.21 5.21
N GLY A 155 8.91 7.63 4.04
CA GLY A 155 8.15 7.91 2.83
C GLY A 155 8.22 9.37 2.36
N LYS A 156 7.17 9.85 1.72
CA LYS A 156 7.08 11.21 1.14
C LYS A 156 6.83 12.33 2.18
N GLN A 157 7.11 12.08 3.44
CA GLN A 157 6.81 12.98 4.55
C GLN A 157 7.91 14.04 4.77
N LYS A 158 7.53 15.28 5.08
CA LYS A 158 8.47 16.35 5.43
C LYS A 158 7.83 17.40 6.33
N LYS A 159 8.54 17.80 7.41
CA LYS A 159 8.05 18.86 8.32
C LYS A 159 7.81 20.21 7.62
N LYS A 160 8.65 20.56 6.65
CA LYS A 160 8.40 21.69 5.72
C LYS A 160 7.92 21.08 4.40
N ARG A 161 6.62 20.77 4.33
CA ARG A 161 5.99 20.23 3.13
C ARG A 161 6.08 21.18 1.95
N GLY A 162 5.81 20.66 0.76
CA GLY A 162 5.72 21.41 -0.49
C GLY A 162 6.38 20.68 -1.66
N GLY A 163 5.88 20.91 -2.85
CA GLY A 163 6.20 20.14 -4.03
C GLY A 163 5.80 18.67 -3.81
N MET A 164 6.67 17.74 -4.09
CA MET A 164 6.47 16.29 -3.94
C MET A 164 6.62 15.77 -2.49
N TRP A 165 6.60 16.65 -1.49
CA TRP A 165 6.73 16.29 -0.07
C TRP A 165 5.51 16.77 0.70
N TYR A 166 4.90 15.89 1.48
CA TYR A 166 3.59 16.08 2.08
C TYR A 166 3.65 16.22 3.60
N THR A 167 2.51 16.56 4.18
CA THR A 167 2.31 16.65 5.62
C THR A 167 2.71 15.33 6.30
N PRO A 168 3.59 15.36 7.32
CA PRO A 168 3.96 14.16 8.04
C PRO A 168 2.83 13.67 8.93
N VAL A 169 2.89 12.41 9.33
CA VAL A 169 2.05 11.81 10.36
C VAL A 169 2.90 11.26 11.49
N SER A 170 2.30 11.14 12.68
CA SER A 170 2.91 10.53 13.86
C SER A 170 1.86 9.84 14.73
N GLY A 171 2.30 8.90 15.57
CA GLY A 171 1.40 8.17 16.44
C GLY A 171 0.54 7.12 15.74
N ILE A 172 -0.62 6.84 16.31
CA ILE A 172 -1.57 5.86 15.76
C ILE A 172 -2.17 6.42 14.47
N TRP A 173 -2.09 5.65 13.36
CA TRP A 173 -2.71 6.02 12.10
C TRP A 173 -3.43 4.87 11.38
N GLN A 174 -3.52 3.69 12.02
CA GLN A 174 -4.36 2.57 11.61
C GLN A 174 -5.07 1.97 12.81
N THR A 175 -6.09 1.15 12.56
CA THR A 175 -6.96 0.54 13.57
C THR A 175 -6.19 -0.10 14.72
N VAL A 176 -6.70 0.10 15.94
CA VAL A 176 -6.32 -0.61 17.16
C VAL A 176 -7.47 -1.54 17.55
N TRP A 177 -7.16 -2.82 17.86
CA TRP A 177 -8.19 -3.79 18.21
C TRP A 177 -7.68 -4.88 19.14
N LEU A 178 -8.63 -5.53 19.79
CA LEU A 178 -8.39 -6.76 20.53
C LEU A 178 -8.96 -7.96 19.76
N GLU A 179 -8.18 -9.01 19.69
CA GLU A 179 -8.57 -10.32 19.18
C GLU A 179 -8.51 -11.32 20.31
N SER A 180 -9.57 -12.13 20.51
CA SER A 180 -9.51 -13.27 21.40
C SER A 180 -9.37 -14.56 20.59
N VAL A 181 -8.40 -15.38 20.96
CA VAL A 181 -8.09 -16.62 20.25
C VAL A 181 -7.91 -17.76 21.25
N PRO A 182 -8.25 -19.02 20.89
CA PRO A 182 -8.02 -20.16 21.77
C PRO A 182 -6.52 -20.50 21.91
N GLU A 183 -6.17 -21.33 22.85
CA GLU A 183 -4.85 -21.97 22.86
C GLU A 183 -4.64 -22.79 21.58
N GLY A 184 -3.45 -22.69 20.99
CA GLY A 184 -3.13 -23.41 19.76
C GLY A 184 -3.87 -22.90 18.51
N TYR A 185 -4.28 -21.63 18.51
CA TYR A 185 -4.94 -20.97 17.38
C TYR A 185 -4.08 -20.94 16.10
N ILE A 186 -4.69 -20.66 14.96
CA ILE A 186 -4.00 -20.42 13.69
C ILE A 186 -3.39 -19.02 13.72
N GLU A 187 -2.07 -18.93 13.84
CA GLU A 187 -1.34 -17.66 13.99
C GLU A 187 -1.19 -16.93 12.65
N GLN A 188 -0.86 -17.68 11.60
CA GLN A 188 -0.59 -17.15 10.26
C GLN A 188 -0.93 -18.20 9.20
N ILE A 189 -1.31 -17.73 8.02
CA ILE A 189 -1.36 -18.51 6.79
C ILE A 189 -0.44 -17.88 5.74
N ARG A 190 0.15 -18.72 4.89
CA ARG A 190 0.88 -18.33 3.70
C ARG A 190 0.32 -19.06 2.51
N ILE A 191 0.00 -18.33 1.45
CA ILE A 191 -0.67 -18.86 0.26
C ILE A 191 0.27 -18.71 -0.94
N GLU A 192 0.74 -19.83 -1.47
CA GLU A 192 1.50 -19.91 -2.72
C GLU A 192 0.58 -20.43 -3.82
N GLN A 193 0.39 -19.66 -4.87
CA GLN A 193 -0.64 -19.94 -5.88
C GLN A 193 -0.06 -19.87 -7.31
N ASN A 194 -0.64 -20.68 -8.18
CA ASN A 194 -0.42 -20.64 -9.62
C ASN A 194 -1.79 -20.70 -10.34
N MET A 195 -1.80 -21.05 -11.62
CA MET A 195 -3.04 -21.09 -12.42
C MET A 195 -3.96 -22.29 -12.11
N THR A 196 -3.51 -23.28 -11.35
CA THR A 196 -4.25 -24.55 -11.15
C THR A 196 -4.43 -24.94 -9.70
N GLU A 197 -3.59 -24.40 -8.82
CA GLU A 197 -3.59 -24.80 -7.40
C GLU A 197 -3.09 -23.68 -6.48
N ALA A 198 -3.47 -23.78 -5.23
CA ALA A 198 -2.92 -23.01 -4.13
C ALA A 198 -2.35 -23.94 -3.06
N VAL A 199 -1.11 -23.70 -2.64
CA VAL A 199 -0.50 -24.34 -1.48
C VAL A 199 -0.71 -23.42 -0.29
N ILE A 200 -1.47 -23.86 0.69
CA ILE A 200 -1.79 -23.09 1.88
C ILE A 200 -1.01 -23.68 3.05
N SER A 201 -0.04 -22.91 3.53
CA SER A 201 0.75 -23.23 4.73
C SER A 201 0.14 -22.54 5.95
N VAL A 202 0.07 -23.25 7.07
CA VAL A 202 -0.56 -22.78 8.32
C VAL A 202 0.46 -22.85 9.45
N VAL A 203 0.62 -21.74 10.17
CA VAL A 203 1.40 -21.68 11.42
C VAL A 203 0.41 -21.71 12.58
N GLY A 204 0.64 -22.57 13.56
CA GLY A 204 -0.32 -22.85 14.64
C GLY A 204 -1.45 -23.77 14.18
N GLY A 205 -2.56 -23.79 14.91
CA GLY A 205 -3.69 -24.68 14.64
C GLY A 205 -3.39 -26.13 14.99
N VAL A 206 -3.68 -26.54 16.22
CA VAL A 206 -3.40 -27.88 16.72
C VAL A 206 -4.36 -28.91 16.13
N GLY A 207 -3.85 -30.13 15.85
CA GLY A 207 -4.63 -31.26 15.39
C GLY A 207 -5.03 -31.23 13.92
N LYS A 208 -6.09 -31.97 13.60
CA LYS A 208 -6.69 -32.06 12.25
C LYS A 208 -7.27 -30.72 11.84
N LYS A 209 -7.02 -30.32 10.60
CA LYS A 209 -7.55 -29.11 9.98
C LYS A 209 -8.49 -29.46 8.84
N VAL A 210 -9.56 -28.72 8.74
CA VAL A 210 -10.55 -28.87 7.66
C VAL A 210 -10.65 -27.54 6.93
N LEU A 211 -10.23 -27.54 5.65
CA LEU A 211 -10.42 -26.40 4.76
C LEU A 211 -11.68 -26.63 3.93
N THR A 212 -12.56 -25.64 3.87
CA THR A 212 -13.78 -25.68 3.05
C THR A 212 -13.82 -24.47 2.13
N ILE A 213 -13.89 -24.70 0.81
CA ILE A 213 -14.14 -23.63 -0.18
C ILE A 213 -15.61 -23.26 -0.08
N LYS A 214 -15.91 -21.97 0.15
CA LYS A 214 -17.28 -21.52 0.45
C LYS A 214 -18.24 -21.70 -0.73
N ASP A 215 -17.81 -21.38 -1.95
CA ASP A 215 -18.69 -21.35 -3.11
C ASP A 215 -19.02 -22.75 -3.64
N SER A 216 -18.03 -23.65 -3.68
CA SER A 216 -18.21 -25.02 -4.18
C SER A 216 -18.58 -26.04 -3.10
N GLY A 217 -18.30 -25.71 -1.82
CA GLY A 217 -18.46 -26.65 -0.72
C GLY A 217 -17.39 -27.76 -0.69
N GLU A 218 -16.36 -27.69 -1.52
CA GLU A 218 -15.24 -28.64 -1.52
C GLU A 218 -14.52 -28.64 -0.17
N VAL A 219 -14.24 -29.85 0.35
CA VAL A 219 -13.61 -30.05 1.65
C VAL A 219 -12.25 -30.73 1.48
N TYR A 220 -11.25 -30.17 2.13
CA TYR A 220 -9.89 -30.69 2.20
C TYR A 220 -9.50 -30.91 3.66
N GLU A 221 -9.25 -32.17 4.04
CA GLU A 221 -8.80 -32.51 5.38
C GLU A 221 -7.31 -32.77 5.41
N PHE A 222 -6.62 -32.26 6.40
CA PHE A 222 -5.18 -32.45 6.52
C PHE A 222 -4.69 -32.41 7.97
N GLU A 223 -3.62 -33.11 8.20
CA GLU A 223 -2.79 -33.04 9.39
C GLU A 223 -1.44 -32.39 9.00
N GLY A 224 -0.77 -31.76 9.90
CA GLY A 224 0.47 -31.02 9.56
C GLY A 224 0.23 -29.56 9.18
N ASN A 225 1.19 -28.96 8.48
CA ASN A 225 1.30 -27.50 8.35
C ASN A 225 1.00 -26.97 6.94
N SER A 226 0.62 -27.81 5.98
CA SER A 226 0.29 -27.34 4.64
C SER A 226 -0.67 -28.28 3.91
N ILE A 227 -1.41 -27.73 2.95
CA ILE A 227 -2.32 -28.45 2.05
C ILE A 227 -2.23 -27.84 0.66
N THR A 228 -2.29 -28.69 -0.39
CA THR A 228 -2.49 -28.25 -1.76
C THR A 228 -3.97 -28.32 -2.12
N VAL A 229 -4.54 -27.19 -2.47
CA VAL A 229 -5.94 -27.04 -2.86
C VAL A 229 -6.00 -26.89 -4.38
N ARG A 230 -6.78 -27.77 -5.03
CA ARG A 230 -7.07 -27.73 -6.49
C ARG A 230 -8.57 -27.63 -6.67
N PRO A 231 -9.14 -26.41 -6.74
CA PRO A 231 -10.57 -26.27 -6.89
C PRO A 231 -11.05 -26.85 -8.23
N ALA A 232 -12.22 -27.47 -8.25
CA ALA A 232 -12.82 -27.99 -9.47
C ALA A 232 -13.11 -26.88 -10.48
N ASP A 233 -13.55 -25.71 -9.99
CA ASP A 233 -13.71 -24.48 -10.77
C ASP A 233 -12.40 -23.69 -10.77
N GLN A 234 -11.59 -23.86 -11.82
CA GLN A 234 -10.29 -23.20 -11.98
C GLN A 234 -10.42 -21.81 -12.60
N LYS A 235 -11.32 -20.96 -12.10
CA LYS A 235 -11.40 -19.57 -12.54
C LYS A 235 -10.16 -18.81 -12.15
N LEU A 236 -9.56 -18.14 -13.14
CA LEU A 236 -8.35 -17.34 -12.95
C LEU A 236 -8.73 -15.92 -12.53
N TRP A 237 -7.92 -15.33 -11.70
CA TRP A 237 -8.00 -13.92 -11.38
C TRP A 237 -7.32 -13.06 -12.45
N SER A 238 -8.01 -12.02 -12.88
CA SER A 238 -7.42 -10.90 -13.63
C SER A 238 -8.14 -9.59 -13.27
N PRO A 239 -7.61 -8.42 -13.64
CA PRO A 239 -8.34 -7.15 -13.48
C PRO A 239 -9.71 -7.12 -14.16
N GLU A 240 -9.91 -7.87 -15.23
CA GLU A 240 -11.16 -7.98 -15.97
C GLU A 240 -12.16 -8.95 -15.33
N ASP A 241 -11.65 -10.01 -14.69
CA ASP A 241 -12.44 -11.03 -13.97
C ASP A 241 -11.77 -11.37 -12.63
N PRO A 242 -12.01 -10.57 -11.58
CA PRO A 242 -11.30 -10.69 -10.29
C PRO A 242 -11.90 -11.79 -9.39
N TYR A 243 -11.89 -13.03 -9.85
CA TYR A 243 -12.45 -14.15 -9.10
C TYR A 243 -11.60 -14.54 -7.90
N LEU A 244 -12.23 -14.60 -6.71
CA LEU A 244 -11.61 -15.00 -5.45
C LEU A 244 -12.26 -16.26 -4.92
N HIS A 245 -11.45 -17.27 -4.57
CA HIS A 245 -11.88 -18.48 -3.90
C HIS A 245 -11.88 -18.27 -2.40
N TYR A 246 -13.03 -17.96 -1.80
CA TYR A 246 -13.18 -17.82 -0.36
C TYR A 246 -13.21 -19.19 0.33
N PHE A 247 -12.52 -19.30 1.46
CA PHE A 247 -12.47 -20.55 2.23
C PHE A 247 -12.45 -20.27 3.73
N THR A 248 -12.78 -21.33 4.50
CA THR A 248 -12.54 -21.40 5.94
C THR A 248 -11.50 -22.46 6.24
N ILE A 249 -10.72 -22.27 7.30
CA ILE A 249 -9.94 -23.35 7.93
C ILE A 249 -10.43 -23.48 9.35
N LYS A 250 -10.90 -24.69 9.69
CA LYS A 250 -11.38 -25.05 11.01
C LYS A 250 -10.47 -26.08 11.65
N THR A 251 -10.13 -25.85 12.90
CA THR A 251 -9.51 -26.81 13.82
C THR A 251 -10.51 -27.19 14.89
N GLU A 252 -10.12 -28.00 15.90
CA GLU A 252 -10.98 -28.27 17.04
C GLU A 252 -11.47 -27.02 17.76
N ASN A 253 -10.58 -26.02 17.90
CA ASN A 253 -10.83 -24.86 18.77
C ASN A 253 -10.84 -23.51 18.04
N ASP A 254 -10.35 -23.42 16.79
CA ASP A 254 -10.24 -22.16 16.04
C ASP A 254 -10.84 -22.29 14.65
N GLU A 255 -11.37 -21.18 14.15
CA GLU A 255 -11.87 -21.06 12.78
C GLU A 255 -11.47 -19.72 12.21
N ILE A 256 -10.92 -19.74 10.99
CA ILE A 256 -10.57 -18.53 10.24
C ILE A 256 -11.25 -18.53 8.88
N GLU A 257 -11.51 -17.33 8.38
CA GLU A 257 -11.88 -17.09 6.98
C GLU A 257 -10.72 -16.44 6.23
N SER A 258 -10.55 -16.86 4.97
CA SER A 258 -9.59 -16.28 4.06
C SER A 258 -10.03 -16.46 2.61
N TYR A 259 -9.16 -16.09 1.67
CA TYR A 259 -9.35 -16.32 0.24
C TYR A 259 -8.02 -16.46 -0.49
N PHE A 260 -8.04 -17.07 -1.66
CA PHE A 260 -6.94 -17.08 -2.62
C PHE A 260 -7.47 -16.82 -4.03
N ALA A 261 -6.56 -16.57 -4.96
CA ALA A 261 -6.89 -16.48 -6.37
C ALA A 261 -5.93 -17.34 -7.18
N LEU A 262 -6.42 -18.00 -8.21
CA LEU A 262 -5.57 -18.69 -9.16
C LEU A 262 -5.04 -17.69 -10.18
N ARG A 263 -3.74 -17.44 -10.16
CA ARG A 263 -3.08 -16.53 -11.12
C ARG A 263 -1.58 -16.78 -11.18
N GLU A 264 -0.96 -16.38 -12.28
CA GLU A 264 0.49 -16.42 -12.47
C GLU A 264 1.00 -15.14 -13.12
N ILE A 265 2.06 -14.58 -12.54
CA ILE A 265 2.78 -13.41 -13.09
C ILE A 265 4.14 -13.88 -13.57
N GLY A 266 4.56 -13.39 -14.71
CA GLY A 266 5.84 -13.80 -15.28
C GLY A 266 6.33 -12.89 -16.41
N ILE A 267 7.27 -13.41 -17.15
CA ILE A 267 7.87 -12.76 -18.32
C ILE A 267 7.92 -13.77 -19.45
N CYS A 268 7.59 -13.35 -20.66
CA CYS A 268 7.77 -14.18 -21.87
C CYS A 268 8.43 -13.39 -23.01
N ASP A 269 9.07 -14.10 -23.91
CA ASP A 269 9.50 -13.55 -25.20
C ASP A 269 8.32 -13.52 -26.17
N THR A 270 8.12 -12.37 -26.82
CA THR A 270 7.14 -12.21 -27.90
C THR A 270 7.86 -11.63 -29.12
N GLY A 271 8.33 -12.50 -29.97
CA GLY A 271 9.03 -12.11 -31.20
C GLY A 271 10.33 -11.31 -30.97
N GLY A 272 11.12 -11.67 -29.97
CA GLY A 272 12.37 -11.03 -29.60
C GLY A 272 12.21 -9.83 -28.64
N VAL A 273 11.00 -9.61 -28.10
CA VAL A 273 10.74 -8.59 -27.10
C VAL A 273 10.24 -9.24 -25.82
N GLN A 274 10.92 -9.00 -24.70
CA GLN A 274 10.49 -9.49 -23.40
C GLN A 274 9.29 -8.68 -22.91
N ARG A 275 8.23 -9.38 -22.48
CA ARG A 275 6.98 -8.78 -21.99
C ARG A 275 6.56 -9.38 -20.65
N LEU A 276 5.94 -8.54 -19.81
CA LEU A 276 5.24 -9.02 -18.62
C LEU A 276 4.01 -9.84 -19.02
N THR A 277 3.74 -10.87 -18.23
CA THR A 277 2.57 -11.75 -18.46
C THR A 277 1.68 -11.79 -17.22
N LEU A 278 0.38 -11.93 -17.47
CA LEU A 278 -0.61 -12.38 -16.51
C LEU A 278 -1.23 -13.68 -17.05
N ASN A 279 -1.21 -14.73 -16.23
CA ASN A 279 -1.74 -16.05 -16.62
C ASN A 279 -1.12 -16.57 -17.93
N LYS A 280 0.22 -16.43 -18.04
CA LYS A 280 1.04 -16.84 -19.19
C LYS A 280 0.78 -16.10 -20.51
N LYS A 281 -0.10 -15.11 -20.51
CA LYS A 281 -0.38 -14.27 -21.68
C LYS A 281 0.32 -12.92 -21.54
N PRO A 282 0.95 -12.38 -22.60
CA PRO A 282 1.43 -11.01 -22.59
C PRO A 282 0.34 -10.06 -22.13
N TYR A 283 0.65 -9.21 -21.14
CA TYR A 283 -0.34 -8.35 -20.51
C TYR A 283 0.17 -6.90 -20.44
N LEU A 284 -0.73 -5.95 -20.70
CA LEU A 284 -0.45 -4.52 -20.55
C LEU A 284 -0.97 -4.02 -19.21
N PHE A 285 -0.08 -3.67 -18.31
CA PHE A 285 -0.41 -2.98 -17.08
C PHE A 285 -0.46 -1.47 -17.34
N ASN A 286 -1.66 -0.90 -17.37
CA ASN A 286 -1.86 0.53 -17.58
C ASN A 286 -2.52 1.14 -16.35
N GLY A 287 -1.82 2.02 -15.65
CA GLY A 287 -2.25 2.45 -14.33
C GLY A 287 -1.91 3.87 -13.95
N LEU A 288 -2.23 4.17 -12.70
CA LEU A 288 -2.04 5.47 -12.07
C LEU A 288 -1.13 5.35 -10.83
N LEU A 289 -0.31 6.37 -10.61
CA LEU A 289 0.42 6.53 -9.37
C LEU A 289 -0.55 6.93 -8.25
N ASP A 290 -0.49 6.25 -7.11
CA ASP A 290 -1.34 6.53 -5.96
C ASP A 290 -0.50 6.81 -4.72
N GLN A 291 -0.52 8.05 -4.26
CA GLN A 291 0.19 8.48 -3.05
C GLN A 291 -0.54 8.07 -1.77
N GLY A 292 -1.86 7.87 -1.81
CA GLY A 292 -2.67 7.47 -0.65
C GLY A 292 -2.79 8.55 0.41
N TYR A 293 -2.96 9.80 0.02
CA TYR A 293 -3.17 10.92 0.94
C TYR A 293 -4.58 11.51 0.78
N TYR A 294 -5.14 12.00 1.89
CA TYR A 294 -6.48 12.57 1.98
C TYR A 294 -6.44 13.87 2.79
N PRO A 295 -7.23 14.90 2.45
CA PRO A 295 -7.13 16.20 3.13
C PRO A 295 -7.55 16.15 4.60
N ASP A 296 -8.49 15.29 4.94
CA ASP A 296 -9.13 15.18 6.24
C ASP A 296 -8.42 14.22 7.21
N GLY A 297 -7.88 13.11 6.72
CA GLY A 297 -7.22 12.10 7.54
C GLY A 297 -5.73 11.92 7.27
N ILE A 298 -5.16 12.63 6.30
CA ILE A 298 -3.77 12.57 5.81
C ILE A 298 -3.42 11.18 5.28
N PHE A 299 -2.96 10.26 6.11
CA PHE A 299 -2.59 8.89 5.72
C PHE A 299 -3.78 7.94 5.64
N LEU A 300 -4.84 8.21 6.39
CA LEU A 300 -6.01 7.35 6.43
C LEU A 300 -7.23 8.14 5.96
N PRO A 301 -8.00 7.66 4.98
CA PRO A 301 -9.26 8.30 4.63
C PRO A 301 -10.29 8.18 5.76
N PRO A 302 -11.38 8.95 5.72
CA PRO A 302 -12.46 8.87 6.72
C PRO A 302 -13.04 7.47 6.90
N SER A 303 -13.10 6.71 5.82
CA SER A 303 -13.64 5.34 5.83
C SER A 303 -13.06 4.49 4.69
N PRO A 304 -13.18 3.15 4.74
CA PRO A 304 -12.71 2.24 3.68
C PRO A 304 -13.33 2.49 2.30
N GLU A 305 -14.55 3.03 2.25
CA GLU A 305 -15.27 3.34 1.01
C GLU A 305 -14.51 4.36 0.14
N CYS A 306 -13.70 5.23 0.74
CA CYS A 306 -12.84 6.14 -0.04
C CYS A 306 -11.81 5.40 -0.89
N TYR A 307 -11.28 4.28 -0.39
CA TYR A 307 -10.40 3.42 -1.20
C TYR A 307 -11.16 2.73 -2.32
N GLU A 308 -12.37 2.25 -2.02
CA GLU A 308 -13.23 1.59 -3.02
C GLU A 308 -13.59 2.58 -4.14
N ASP A 309 -13.92 3.82 -3.83
CA ASP A 309 -14.21 4.88 -4.80
C ASP A 309 -13.00 5.21 -5.70
N ASP A 310 -11.79 5.37 -5.13
CA ASP A 310 -10.56 5.62 -5.90
C ASP A 310 -10.24 4.43 -6.83
N ILE A 311 -10.44 3.18 -6.39
CA ILE A 311 -10.29 1.95 -7.17
C ILE A 311 -11.31 1.89 -8.31
N LEU A 312 -12.58 2.14 -8.02
CA LEU A 312 -13.66 2.10 -9.01
C LEU A 312 -13.53 3.24 -10.04
N LEU A 313 -13.10 4.43 -9.62
CA LEU A 313 -12.77 5.53 -10.53
C LEU A 313 -11.62 5.14 -11.47
N THR A 314 -10.56 4.53 -10.94
CA THR A 314 -9.43 4.06 -11.74
C THR A 314 -9.89 3.09 -12.83
N LYS A 315 -10.74 2.12 -12.49
CA LYS A 315 -11.34 1.19 -13.46
C LYS A 315 -12.26 1.91 -14.47
N LYS A 316 -13.09 2.83 -14.00
CA LYS A 316 -13.99 3.61 -14.85
C LYS A 316 -13.25 4.44 -15.89
N LEU A 317 -12.07 4.97 -15.53
CA LEU A 317 -11.16 5.65 -16.44
C LEU A 317 -10.50 4.71 -17.46
N GLY A 318 -10.65 3.38 -17.32
CA GLY A 318 -10.09 2.37 -18.20
C GLY A 318 -8.69 1.88 -17.81
N PHE A 319 -8.22 2.21 -16.61
CA PHE A 319 -6.97 1.67 -16.06
C PHE A 319 -7.22 0.35 -15.33
N ASN A 320 -6.17 -0.48 -15.25
CA ASN A 320 -6.21 -1.79 -14.59
C ASN A 320 -5.17 -1.95 -13.48
N THR A 321 -4.39 -0.91 -13.20
CA THR A 321 -3.26 -0.95 -12.27
C THR A 321 -3.18 0.30 -11.40
N LEU A 322 -2.78 0.14 -10.15
CA LEU A 322 -2.34 1.23 -9.26
C LEU A 322 -0.90 0.99 -8.84
N ARG A 323 -0.04 2.01 -8.92
CA ARG A 323 1.25 2.00 -8.27
C ARG A 323 1.14 2.70 -6.92
N LYS A 324 1.09 1.91 -5.84
CA LYS A 324 1.07 2.41 -4.47
C LYS A 324 2.44 2.96 -4.10
N HIS A 325 2.52 4.28 -4.00
CA HIS A 325 3.79 4.99 -3.97
C HIS A 325 4.31 5.21 -2.55
N ILE A 326 5.36 4.47 -2.21
CA ILE A 326 6.21 4.67 -1.02
C ILE A 326 5.42 4.66 0.31
N LYS A 327 4.33 3.88 0.37
CA LYS A 327 3.44 3.75 1.54
C LYS A 327 2.85 2.34 1.60
N LEU A 328 2.70 1.78 2.81
CA LEU A 328 1.93 0.57 3.05
C LEU A 328 0.54 0.97 3.58
N GLU A 329 -0.49 0.62 2.85
CA GLU A 329 -1.87 0.88 3.25
C GLU A 329 -2.40 -0.13 4.26
N PRO A 330 -3.52 0.16 4.95
CA PRO A 330 -4.29 -0.86 5.66
C PRO A 330 -4.65 -2.03 4.75
N ALA A 331 -4.64 -3.23 5.29
CA ALA A 331 -4.87 -4.47 4.53
C ALA A 331 -6.19 -4.49 3.73
N ILE A 332 -7.18 -3.72 4.16
CA ILE A 332 -8.46 -3.56 3.46
C ILE A 332 -8.30 -2.95 2.06
N PHE A 333 -7.33 -2.04 1.86
CA PHE A 333 -7.03 -1.48 0.54
C PHE A 333 -6.67 -2.59 -0.47
N TYR A 334 -5.76 -3.49 -0.07
CA TYR A 334 -5.33 -4.59 -0.94
C TYR A 334 -6.44 -5.61 -1.17
N HIS A 335 -7.26 -5.88 -0.15
CA HIS A 335 -8.46 -6.70 -0.31
C HIS A 335 -9.45 -6.10 -1.32
N LEU A 336 -9.66 -4.80 -1.29
CA LEU A 336 -10.52 -4.11 -2.27
C LEU A 336 -9.92 -4.16 -3.67
N CYS A 337 -8.58 -4.05 -3.81
CA CYS A 337 -7.90 -4.26 -5.09
C CYS A 337 -8.09 -5.71 -5.61
N ASP A 338 -7.96 -6.71 -4.72
CA ASP A 338 -8.21 -8.11 -5.06
C ASP A 338 -9.65 -8.33 -5.53
N LYS A 339 -10.62 -7.79 -4.80
CA LYS A 339 -12.07 -7.92 -5.02
C LYS A 339 -12.53 -7.23 -6.31
N HIS A 340 -12.03 -6.02 -6.56
CA HIS A 340 -12.47 -5.22 -7.71
C HIS A 340 -11.60 -5.39 -8.95
N GLY A 341 -10.49 -6.11 -8.86
CA GLY A 341 -9.59 -6.36 -9.98
C GLY A 341 -8.78 -5.11 -10.35
N ILE A 342 -7.87 -4.72 -9.48
CA ILE A 342 -6.82 -3.75 -9.77
C ILE A 342 -5.48 -4.37 -9.43
N ALA A 343 -4.57 -4.47 -10.40
CA ALA A 343 -3.21 -4.88 -10.14
C ALA A 343 -2.47 -3.81 -9.32
N VAL A 344 -1.69 -4.24 -8.34
CA VAL A 344 -0.93 -3.32 -7.48
C VAL A 344 0.56 -3.47 -7.73
N PHE A 345 1.20 -2.38 -8.09
CA PHE A 345 2.65 -2.19 -8.05
C PHE A 345 2.98 -1.50 -6.74
N GLN A 346 3.66 -2.19 -5.84
CA GLN A 346 3.95 -1.71 -4.49
C GLN A 346 5.37 -1.20 -4.37
N ASP A 347 5.55 0.06 -4.02
CA ASP A 347 6.86 0.62 -3.70
C ASP A 347 7.23 0.33 -2.24
N MET A 348 8.53 0.09 -2.00
CA MET A 348 9.05 0.04 -0.64
C MET A 348 9.14 1.45 -0.05
N ILE A 349 9.07 1.55 1.28
CA ILE A 349 9.08 2.83 1.98
C ILE A 349 10.52 3.33 2.09
N ASN A 350 10.83 4.42 1.38
CA ASN A 350 12.16 5.00 1.36
C ASN A 350 12.55 5.64 2.70
N ASN A 351 13.84 5.56 2.98
CA ASN A 351 14.50 6.27 4.06
C ASN A 351 15.73 7.03 3.53
N SER A 352 16.59 7.48 4.42
CA SER A 352 17.78 8.28 4.11
C SER A 352 17.47 9.70 3.64
N LYS A 353 18.37 10.62 3.92
CA LYS A 353 18.19 12.02 3.57
C LYS A 353 18.20 12.20 2.05
N TYR A 354 17.08 12.66 1.50
CA TYR A 354 16.97 13.05 0.11
C TYR A 354 17.84 14.26 -0.20
N SER A 355 18.50 14.25 -1.36
CA SER A 355 19.28 15.35 -1.88
C SER A 355 18.93 15.57 -3.35
N PHE A 356 18.30 16.70 -3.66
CA PHE A 356 17.92 17.04 -5.03
C PHE A 356 19.09 16.92 -6.02
N LEU A 357 20.27 17.42 -5.63
CA LEU A 357 21.45 17.35 -6.49
C LEU A 357 21.88 15.91 -6.78
N ARG A 358 21.96 15.06 -5.74
CA ARG A 358 22.43 13.68 -5.86
C ARG A 358 21.36 12.75 -6.45
N ASP A 359 20.12 12.89 -5.98
CA ASP A 359 19.06 11.91 -6.24
C ASP A 359 18.18 12.29 -7.45
N THR A 360 18.29 13.54 -7.95
CA THR A 360 17.52 14.01 -9.11
C THR A 360 18.38 14.70 -10.17
N ALA A 361 19.09 15.78 -9.85
CA ALA A 361 19.75 16.61 -10.85
C ALA A 361 20.93 15.91 -11.56
N LEU A 362 21.83 15.28 -10.80
CA LEU A 362 22.98 14.56 -11.39
C LEU A 362 22.56 13.38 -12.27
N PRO A 363 21.55 12.56 -11.91
CA PRO A 363 21.06 11.51 -12.80
C PRO A 363 20.46 12.02 -14.10
N THR A 364 19.71 13.11 -14.05
CA THR A 364 19.11 13.70 -15.24
C THR A 364 20.18 14.32 -16.18
N LEU A 365 21.34 14.69 -15.66
CA LEU A 365 22.51 15.16 -16.42
C LEU A 365 23.43 14.01 -16.88
N PHE A 366 22.98 12.76 -16.85
CA PHE A 366 23.70 11.55 -17.27
C PHE A 366 24.95 11.16 -16.45
N LEU A 367 25.14 11.76 -15.27
CA LEU A 367 26.21 11.37 -14.35
C LEU A 367 25.79 10.12 -13.54
N LYS A 368 25.73 8.96 -14.20
CA LYS A 368 25.38 7.68 -13.58
C LYS A 368 26.48 7.22 -12.61
N SER A 369 26.10 6.88 -11.39
CA SER A 369 27.02 6.19 -10.47
C SER A 369 27.36 4.80 -11.00
N LYS A 370 28.65 4.47 -11.05
CA LYS A 370 29.13 3.13 -11.44
C LYS A 370 28.79 2.04 -10.41
N SER A 371 28.56 2.43 -9.15
CA SER A 371 28.23 1.49 -8.07
C SER A 371 27.52 2.21 -6.92
N ASP A 372 26.44 1.63 -6.44
CA ASP A 372 25.66 2.11 -5.30
C ASP A 372 26.02 1.42 -3.96
N LYS A 373 26.95 0.44 -3.98
CA LYS A 373 27.41 -0.26 -2.76
C LYS A 373 27.90 0.68 -1.65
N ARG A 374 28.46 1.83 -2.06
CA ARG A 374 28.97 2.85 -1.16
C ARG A 374 27.99 4.02 -0.94
N SER A 375 26.81 4.01 -1.51
CA SER A 375 25.75 5.01 -1.28
C SER A 375 25.05 4.74 0.03
N HIS A 376 24.52 5.77 0.68
CA HIS A 376 23.72 5.66 1.91
C HIS A 376 24.32 4.69 2.96
N ARG A 377 25.59 4.97 3.38
CA ARG A 377 26.45 4.05 4.16
C ARG A 377 26.03 3.83 5.61
N ASN A 378 25.05 4.57 6.13
CA ASN A 378 24.63 4.41 7.51
C ASN A 378 24.07 2.99 7.73
N ALA A 379 24.74 2.20 8.55
CA ALA A 379 24.37 0.80 8.78
C ALA A 379 22.99 0.64 9.43
N LEU A 380 22.63 1.55 10.36
CA LEU A 380 21.31 1.54 10.99
C LEU A 380 20.21 1.83 9.97
N SER A 381 20.42 2.82 9.09
CA SER A 381 19.47 3.17 8.02
C SER A 381 19.24 2.01 7.05
N ARG A 382 20.31 1.35 6.62
CA ARG A 382 20.23 0.16 5.76
C ARG A 382 19.49 -1.00 6.44
N LYS A 383 19.81 -1.27 7.71
CA LYS A 383 19.14 -2.32 8.50
C LYS A 383 17.65 -2.02 8.66
N ALA A 384 17.28 -0.78 8.95
CA ALA A 384 15.89 -0.36 9.08
C ALA A 384 15.13 -0.49 7.75
N PHE A 385 15.74 -0.10 6.61
CA PHE A 385 15.14 -0.30 5.30
C PHE A 385 14.90 -1.79 4.99
N VAL A 386 15.89 -2.64 5.19
CA VAL A 386 15.77 -4.09 4.95
C VAL A 386 14.70 -4.73 5.83
N HIS A 387 14.62 -4.31 7.10
CA HIS A 387 13.56 -4.78 8.00
C HIS A 387 12.18 -4.41 7.49
N CYS A 388 11.97 -3.14 7.14
CA CYS A 388 10.69 -2.67 6.62
C CYS A 388 10.35 -3.35 5.28
N MET A 389 11.30 -3.44 4.32
CA MET A 389 11.11 -4.13 3.04
C MET A 389 10.61 -5.57 3.23
N LYS A 390 11.28 -6.35 4.09
CA LYS A 390 10.85 -7.73 4.40
C LYS A 390 9.48 -7.77 5.05
N GLY A 391 9.20 -6.83 5.95
CA GLY A 391 7.90 -6.71 6.60
C GLY A 391 6.78 -6.40 5.61
N VAL A 392 6.98 -5.44 4.70
CA VAL A 392 6.04 -5.11 3.62
C VAL A 392 5.77 -6.34 2.75
N MET A 393 6.81 -7.01 2.25
CA MET A 393 6.65 -8.19 1.40
C MET A 393 5.91 -9.32 2.14
N ASN A 394 6.22 -9.57 3.40
CA ASN A 394 5.53 -10.57 4.20
C ASN A 394 4.06 -10.22 4.46
N THR A 395 3.77 -8.96 4.76
CA THR A 395 2.39 -8.48 4.98
C THR A 395 1.53 -8.63 3.73
N LEU A 396 2.13 -8.41 2.55
CA LEU A 396 1.42 -8.41 1.26
C LEU A 396 1.47 -9.77 0.52
N TYR A 397 2.13 -10.77 1.07
CA TYR A 397 2.38 -12.04 0.39
C TYR A 397 1.12 -12.72 -0.15
N ASN A 398 0.04 -12.74 0.64
CA ASN A 398 -1.20 -13.45 0.28
C ASN A 398 -2.13 -12.66 -0.67
N TYR A 399 -1.85 -11.36 -0.96
CA TYR A 399 -2.74 -10.55 -1.79
C TYR A 399 -2.48 -10.77 -3.29
N PRO A 400 -3.42 -11.38 -4.03
CA PRO A 400 -3.22 -11.71 -5.45
C PRO A 400 -3.09 -10.46 -6.35
N SER A 401 -3.70 -9.34 -5.99
CA SER A 401 -3.58 -8.09 -6.75
C SER A 401 -2.17 -7.51 -6.73
N VAL A 402 -1.37 -7.77 -5.69
CA VAL A 402 0.02 -7.33 -5.61
C VAL A 402 0.85 -8.18 -6.55
N VAL A 403 1.29 -7.62 -7.67
CA VAL A 403 1.97 -8.34 -8.76
C VAL A 403 3.42 -7.90 -8.97
N TYR A 404 3.82 -6.78 -8.33
CA TYR A 404 5.08 -6.11 -8.61
C TYR A 404 5.57 -5.35 -7.37
N PHE A 405 6.87 -5.41 -7.11
CA PHE A 405 7.52 -4.62 -6.05
C PHE A 405 8.60 -3.71 -6.64
N THR A 406 8.60 -2.44 -6.26
CA THR A 406 9.70 -1.50 -6.53
C THR A 406 10.53 -1.33 -5.26
N ILE A 407 11.83 -1.65 -5.32
CA ILE A 407 12.70 -1.56 -4.14
C ILE A 407 13.14 -0.11 -3.90
N PHE A 408 13.73 0.54 -4.91
CA PHE A 408 14.18 1.92 -4.79
C PHE A 408 13.53 2.80 -5.86
N ASN A 409 12.99 3.93 -5.42
CA ASN A 409 12.45 4.96 -6.30
C ASN A 409 13.47 6.09 -6.51
N GLU A 410 13.81 6.39 -7.76
CA GLU A 410 14.60 7.55 -8.18
C GLU A 410 15.95 7.70 -7.46
N GLY A 411 16.59 6.58 -7.12
CA GLY A 411 17.87 6.57 -6.42
C GLY A 411 17.82 7.05 -4.97
N TRP A 412 16.66 7.49 -4.48
CA TRP A 412 16.51 7.93 -3.10
C TRP A 412 16.66 6.77 -2.12
N GLY A 413 17.67 6.87 -1.27
CA GLY A 413 17.99 5.81 -0.31
C GLY A 413 18.69 4.59 -0.91
N GLN A 414 18.93 4.55 -2.22
CA GLN A 414 19.47 3.39 -2.93
C GLN A 414 20.85 2.98 -2.45
N PHE A 415 21.02 1.69 -2.21
CA PHE A 415 22.29 1.03 -1.88
C PHE A 415 22.25 -0.44 -2.26
N SER A 416 23.38 -0.99 -2.75
CA SER A 416 23.50 -2.43 -3.09
C SER A 416 22.27 -3.02 -3.77
N ALA A 417 21.72 -2.32 -4.78
CA ALA A 417 20.42 -2.66 -5.35
C ALA A 417 20.37 -4.10 -5.92
N ASP A 418 21.50 -4.59 -6.47
CA ASP A 418 21.60 -5.98 -6.93
C ASP A 418 21.42 -7.00 -5.79
N GLU A 419 22.01 -6.71 -4.60
CA GLU A 419 21.85 -7.55 -3.41
C GLU A 419 20.41 -7.47 -2.84
N MET A 420 19.80 -6.29 -2.91
CA MET A 420 18.42 -6.10 -2.48
C MET A 420 17.44 -6.81 -3.42
N TYR A 421 17.70 -6.79 -4.72
CA TYR A 421 16.95 -7.59 -5.70
C TYR A 421 17.01 -9.09 -5.36
N ASP A 422 18.21 -9.65 -5.13
CA ASP A 422 18.34 -11.06 -4.77
C ASP A 422 17.57 -11.42 -3.50
N MET A 423 17.63 -10.54 -2.51
CA MET A 423 16.91 -10.73 -1.24
C MET A 423 15.38 -10.69 -1.46
N ALA A 424 14.89 -9.76 -2.25
CA ALA A 424 13.47 -9.65 -2.57
C ALA A 424 12.98 -10.87 -3.37
N LYS A 425 13.75 -11.30 -4.39
CA LYS A 425 13.43 -12.46 -5.22
C LYS A 425 13.43 -13.76 -4.42
N ALA A 426 14.33 -13.89 -3.44
CA ALA A 426 14.34 -15.03 -2.52
C ALA A 426 13.16 -15.03 -1.55
N ALA A 427 12.67 -13.84 -1.14
CA ALA A 427 11.50 -13.72 -0.26
C ALA A 427 10.19 -14.00 -1.00
N ASP A 428 10.10 -13.59 -2.27
CA ASP A 428 8.94 -13.81 -3.12
C ASP A 428 9.33 -13.97 -4.60
N PRO A 429 9.50 -15.19 -5.09
CA PRO A 429 9.85 -15.46 -6.49
C PRO A 429 8.66 -15.27 -7.45
N SER A 430 7.43 -15.20 -6.94
CA SER A 430 6.19 -15.21 -7.74
C SER A 430 5.80 -13.84 -8.29
N ARG A 431 6.52 -12.78 -7.91
CA ARG A 431 6.23 -11.40 -8.32
C ARG A 431 7.39 -10.79 -9.09
N ILE A 432 7.08 -9.76 -9.87
CA ILE A 432 8.07 -8.95 -10.57
C ILE A 432 8.79 -8.06 -9.56
N ILE A 433 10.11 -7.99 -9.65
CA ILE A 433 10.95 -7.15 -8.80
C ILE A 433 11.63 -6.09 -9.67
N ASP A 434 11.27 -4.83 -9.44
CA ASP A 434 11.94 -3.66 -9.96
C ASP A 434 12.94 -3.17 -8.92
N ALA A 435 14.21 -3.39 -9.18
CA ALA A 435 15.26 -3.02 -8.22
C ALA A 435 15.40 -1.50 -8.07
N THR A 436 15.19 -0.75 -9.18
CA THR A 436 15.43 0.70 -9.25
C THR A 436 14.55 1.34 -10.30
N SER A 437 13.51 2.03 -9.90
CA SER A 437 12.67 2.77 -10.85
C SER A 437 13.27 4.15 -11.18
N GLY A 438 13.07 4.58 -12.42
CA GLY A 438 13.43 5.92 -12.91
C GLY A 438 14.83 6.01 -13.48
N TRP A 439 15.83 6.15 -12.67
CA TRP A 439 17.26 6.27 -13.04
C TRP A 439 18.16 5.54 -12.05
N PHE A 440 19.47 5.53 -12.28
CA PHE A 440 20.44 4.72 -11.51
C PHE A 440 20.24 3.21 -11.65
N HIS A 441 19.87 2.76 -12.87
CA HIS A 441 19.69 1.35 -13.16
C HIS A 441 20.90 0.50 -12.80
N ARG A 442 20.62 -0.71 -12.31
CA ARG A 442 21.60 -1.73 -12.02
C ARG A 442 21.38 -2.93 -12.95
N GLU A 443 22.28 -3.91 -12.84
CA GLU A 443 22.28 -5.08 -13.69
C GLU A 443 21.11 -6.03 -13.38
N ARG A 444 20.79 -6.18 -12.07
CA ARG A 444 19.73 -7.06 -11.58
C ARG A 444 18.43 -6.30 -11.40
N SER A 445 17.45 -6.62 -12.22
CA SER A 445 16.04 -6.21 -12.15
C SER A 445 15.27 -7.05 -13.16
N ASP A 446 14.04 -7.42 -12.85
CA ASP A 446 13.19 -8.14 -13.81
C ASP A 446 12.76 -7.24 -14.99
N VAL A 447 12.86 -5.93 -14.84
CA VAL A 447 12.33 -4.95 -15.79
C VAL A 447 13.32 -3.82 -16.10
N ASN A 448 13.12 -3.15 -17.23
CA ASN A 448 13.67 -1.85 -17.55
C ASN A 448 12.64 -0.78 -17.21
N SER A 449 12.78 -0.16 -16.04
CA SER A 449 11.80 0.73 -15.42
C SER A 449 12.25 2.19 -15.54
N LEU A 450 11.49 3.03 -16.24
CA LEU A 450 11.86 4.39 -16.60
C LEU A 450 10.86 5.42 -16.07
N HIS A 451 11.38 6.59 -15.64
CA HIS A 451 10.59 7.80 -15.40
C HIS A 451 10.85 8.80 -16.54
N ILE A 452 9.79 9.25 -17.20
CA ILE A 452 9.92 10.15 -18.35
C ILE A 452 8.97 11.33 -18.18
N TYR A 453 9.54 12.47 -17.79
CA TYR A 453 8.87 13.74 -17.68
C TYR A 453 9.53 14.79 -18.58
N PHE A 454 8.85 15.87 -18.93
CA PHE A 454 9.35 17.03 -19.70
C PHE A 454 9.92 16.75 -21.10
N LYS A 455 9.85 15.54 -21.59
CA LYS A 455 10.35 15.12 -22.90
C LYS A 455 9.45 14.04 -23.48
N PRO A 456 9.46 13.84 -24.83
CA PRO A 456 8.71 12.76 -25.47
C PRO A 456 9.03 11.39 -24.89
N LEU A 457 8.03 10.52 -24.78
CA LEU A 457 8.17 9.13 -24.31
C LEU A 457 8.96 8.33 -25.34
N LYS A 458 10.26 8.23 -25.12
CA LYS A 458 11.14 7.40 -25.94
C LYS A 458 11.98 6.50 -25.04
N ALA A 459 11.98 5.21 -25.33
CA ALA A 459 12.72 4.22 -24.57
C ALA A 459 13.45 3.28 -25.52
N LYS A 460 14.61 2.76 -25.06
CA LYS A 460 15.35 1.72 -25.78
C LYS A 460 15.07 0.38 -25.11
N ASN A 461 14.91 -0.65 -25.94
CA ASN A 461 14.90 -2.01 -25.45
C ASN A 461 16.30 -2.37 -24.92
N ASP A 462 16.39 -2.89 -23.72
CA ASP A 462 17.63 -3.37 -23.08
C ASP A 462 17.60 -4.90 -22.84
N GLY A 463 16.65 -5.59 -23.45
CA GLY A 463 16.46 -7.04 -23.32
C GLY A 463 15.56 -7.46 -22.15
N ARG A 464 15.02 -6.49 -21.39
CA ARG A 464 14.04 -6.71 -20.30
C ARG A 464 12.68 -6.10 -20.66
N PRO A 465 11.57 -6.54 -20.05
CA PRO A 465 10.27 -5.89 -20.22
C PRO A 465 10.37 -4.39 -19.95
N LEU A 466 9.89 -3.57 -20.89
CA LEU A 466 9.88 -2.12 -20.74
C LEU A 466 8.67 -1.70 -19.88
N VAL A 467 8.95 -0.92 -18.83
CA VAL A 467 7.98 -0.31 -17.93
C VAL A 467 8.24 1.19 -17.88
N ILE A 468 7.26 2.00 -18.23
CA ILE A 468 7.29 3.43 -17.96
C ILE A 468 6.59 3.64 -16.60
N SER A 469 7.38 3.54 -15.54
CA SER A 469 6.86 3.49 -14.17
C SER A 469 6.43 4.84 -13.60
N GLU A 470 6.79 5.95 -14.26
CA GLU A 470 6.20 7.27 -14.05
C GLU A 470 6.30 8.13 -15.30
N PHE A 471 5.21 8.82 -15.65
CA PHE A 471 5.19 9.80 -16.75
C PHE A 471 3.97 10.73 -16.66
N GLY A 472 3.94 11.73 -17.54
CA GLY A 472 2.84 12.69 -17.64
C GLY A 472 2.92 13.78 -16.59
N GLY A 473 2.17 13.68 -15.51
CA GLY A 473 2.15 14.67 -14.43
C GLY A 473 1.54 16.00 -14.85
N TYR A 474 0.69 16.01 -15.87
CA TYR A 474 -0.02 17.21 -16.31
C TYR A 474 -0.93 17.71 -15.19
N SER A 475 -0.98 19.03 -15.00
CA SER A 475 -1.73 19.64 -13.92
C SER A 475 -2.88 20.51 -14.43
N HIS A 476 -3.98 20.48 -13.70
CA HIS A 476 -5.11 21.39 -13.84
C HIS A 476 -5.65 21.71 -12.45
N ARG A 477 -5.72 23.01 -12.14
CA ARG A 477 -6.25 23.52 -10.88
C ARG A 477 -7.76 23.68 -10.96
N VAL A 478 -8.48 23.22 -9.95
CA VAL A 478 -9.92 23.39 -9.82
C VAL A 478 -10.18 24.33 -8.64
N ASP A 479 -10.70 25.53 -8.93
CA ASP A 479 -10.99 26.51 -7.90
C ASP A 479 -12.01 25.99 -6.88
N GLY A 480 -11.77 26.29 -5.60
CA GLY A 480 -12.59 25.76 -4.50
C GLY A 480 -12.14 24.39 -3.97
N HIS A 481 -11.28 23.67 -4.71
CA HIS A 481 -10.80 22.33 -4.35
C HIS A 481 -9.28 22.26 -4.18
N LEU A 482 -8.64 23.39 -3.89
CA LEU A 482 -7.19 23.52 -3.74
C LEU A 482 -6.79 23.48 -2.27
N PHE A 483 -5.75 22.72 -1.94
CA PHE A 483 -5.20 22.65 -0.59
C PHE A 483 -4.51 23.97 -0.17
N GLY A 484 -3.90 24.65 -1.11
CA GLY A 484 -3.20 25.92 -0.89
C GLY A 484 -3.02 26.74 -2.16
N ASN A 485 -2.32 27.85 -2.04
CA ASN A 485 -2.07 28.77 -3.15
C ASN A 485 -0.90 28.35 -4.05
N ARG A 486 -0.10 27.38 -3.62
CA ARG A 486 1.02 26.86 -4.40
C ARG A 486 0.53 25.86 -5.43
N ASN A 487 1.22 25.80 -6.55
CA ASN A 487 1.01 24.78 -7.57
C ASN A 487 2.33 24.07 -7.84
N TYR A 488 2.30 22.76 -7.79
CA TYR A 488 3.39 21.90 -8.22
C TYR A 488 2.85 20.90 -9.24
N GLY A 489 3.55 20.76 -10.34
CA GLY A 489 3.19 19.89 -11.45
C GLY A 489 4.14 20.16 -12.60
N TYR A 490 4.07 19.35 -13.66
CA TYR A 490 5.02 19.44 -14.76
C TYR A 490 4.53 20.42 -15.84
N THR A 491 3.44 20.12 -16.51
CA THR A 491 2.80 21.02 -17.50
C THR A 491 1.42 21.39 -17.02
N SER A 492 1.10 22.68 -16.97
CA SER A 492 -0.19 23.16 -16.46
C SER A 492 -1.14 23.54 -17.59
N TYR A 493 -2.40 23.19 -17.44
CA TYR A 493 -3.50 23.53 -18.36
C TYR A 493 -4.55 24.37 -17.63
N HIS A 494 -5.16 25.30 -18.37
CA HIS A 494 -6.07 26.29 -17.79
C HIS A 494 -7.51 25.80 -17.67
N SER A 495 -7.88 24.77 -18.43
CA SER A 495 -9.23 24.21 -18.39
C SER A 495 -9.21 22.67 -18.32
N ALA A 496 -10.29 22.10 -17.81
CA ALA A 496 -10.51 20.66 -17.78
C ALA A 496 -10.45 20.04 -19.18
N GLY A 497 -11.01 20.74 -20.19
CA GLY A 497 -10.99 20.27 -21.58
C GLY A 497 -9.58 20.26 -22.19
N GLU A 498 -8.72 21.26 -21.90
CA GLU A 498 -7.32 21.27 -22.35
C GLU A 498 -6.53 20.15 -21.68
N PHE A 499 -6.72 19.95 -20.37
CA PHE A 499 -6.10 18.87 -19.60
C PHE A 499 -6.49 17.50 -20.18
N GLU A 500 -7.78 17.24 -20.36
CA GLU A 500 -8.31 16.00 -20.95
C GLU A 500 -7.73 15.74 -22.36
N MET A 501 -7.77 16.75 -23.24
CA MET A 501 -7.22 16.62 -24.59
C MET A 501 -5.73 16.31 -24.58
N ALA A 502 -4.97 16.93 -23.68
CA ALA A 502 -3.53 16.70 -23.56
C ALA A 502 -3.24 15.27 -23.09
N VAL A 503 -3.97 14.77 -22.09
CA VAL A 503 -3.84 13.39 -21.60
C VAL A 503 -4.21 12.40 -22.71
N CYS A 504 -5.37 12.56 -23.35
CA CYS A 504 -5.79 11.68 -24.44
C CYS A 504 -4.79 11.67 -25.59
N LYS A 505 -4.27 12.83 -25.98
CA LYS A 505 -3.25 12.95 -27.02
C LYS A 505 -1.95 12.22 -26.66
N LEU A 506 -1.47 12.38 -25.40
CA LEU A 506 -0.27 11.70 -24.92
C LEU A 506 -0.41 10.17 -25.06
N TYR A 507 -1.56 9.64 -24.68
CA TYR A 507 -1.85 8.21 -24.77
C TYR A 507 -2.05 7.75 -26.22
N ASP A 508 -2.78 8.49 -27.05
CA ASP A 508 -3.05 8.14 -28.44
C ASP A 508 -1.82 8.21 -29.36
N THR A 509 -0.80 8.98 -28.96
CA THR A 509 0.42 9.13 -29.77
C THR A 509 1.58 8.38 -29.10
N GLU A 510 2.16 8.93 -28.05
CA GLU A 510 3.44 8.48 -27.51
C GLU A 510 3.33 7.13 -26.76
N VAL A 511 2.29 6.95 -25.93
CA VAL A 511 2.07 5.68 -25.22
C VAL A 511 1.73 4.58 -26.23
N ARG A 512 0.85 4.85 -27.19
CA ARG A 512 0.46 3.90 -28.23
C ARG A 512 1.65 3.41 -29.07
N GLU A 513 2.59 4.30 -29.42
CA GLU A 513 3.81 3.93 -30.14
C GLU A 513 4.65 2.92 -29.31
N LEU A 514 4.81 3.17 -28.02
CA LEU A 514 5.54 2.26 -27.14
C LEU A 514 4.78 0.94 -26.91
N VAL A 515 3.46 0.95 -26.78
CA VAL A 515 2.63 -0.27 -26.71
C VAL A 515 2.84 -1.12 -27.98
N ARG A 516 2.78 -0.51 -29.15
CA ARG A 516 3.04 -1.18 -30.44
C ARG A 516 4.49 -1.63 -30.62
N SER A 517 5.42 -1.15 -29.81
CA SER A 517 6.80 -1.64 -29.75
C SER A 517 7.02 -2.73 -28.68
N GLY A 518 5.96 -3.11 -27.93
CA GLY A 518 5.96 -4.21 -26.96
C GLY A 518 6.21 -3.79 -25.51
N ALA A 519 6.06 -2.50 -25.16
CA ALA A 519 6.11 -2.08 -23.75
C ALA A 519 5.01 -2.76 -22.93
N SER A 520 5.31 -3.07 -21.66
CA SER A 520 4.48 -3.90 -20.80
C SER A 520 3.72 -3.14 -19.71
N ALA A 521 4.18 -1.95 -19.33
CA ALA A 521 3.46 -1.17 -18.32
C ALA A 521 3.67 0.33 -18.47
N PHE A 522 2.63 1.08 -18.05
CA PHE A 522 2.61 2.55 -18.02
C PHE A 522 1.91 3.02 -16.76
N ILE A 523 2.56 3.88 -15.97
CA ILE A 523 1.98 4.46 -14.75
C ILE A 523 1.97 5.99 -14.88
N TYR A 524 0.80 6.55 -15.09
CA TYR A 524 0.61 8.01 -15.18
C TYR A 524 0.55 8.64 -13.80
N THR A 525 1.15 9.79 -13.61
CA THR A 525 1.16 10.57 -12.37
C THR A 525 0.06 11.63 -12.40
N GLN A 526 -1.11 11.50 -11.70
CA GLN A 526 -1.46 10.50 -10.71
C GLN A 526 -3.00 10.33 -10.53
N VAL A 527 -3.47 9.53 -9.56
CA VAL A 527 -4.90 9.31 -9.27
C VAL A 527 -5.57 10.61 -8.85
N SER A 528 -5.11 11.20 -7.76
CA SER A 528 -5.67 12.42 -7.17
C SER A 528 -4.64 13.50 -6.99
N ASP A 529 -5.09 14.74 -6.93
CA ASP A 529 -4.26 15.80 -6.37
C ASP A 529 -3.80 15.44 -4.95
N VAL A 530 -2.63 15.93 -4.57
CA VAL A 530 -2.10 15.77 -3.22
C VAL A 530 -1.45 17.08 -2.77
N GLU A 531 -2.06 17.74 -1.81
CA GLU A 531 -1.60 19.03 -1.27
C GLU A 531 -1.31 20.08 -2.36
N ASP A 532 -0.03 20.41 -2.61
CA ASP A 532 0.37 21.39 -3.63
C ASP A 532 0.45 20.80 -5.06
N GLU A 533 0.39 19.45 -5.20
CA GLU A 533 0.34 18.78 -6.50
C GLU A 533 -1.09 18.76 -7.05
N THR A 534 -1.29 19.30 -8.25
CA THR A 534 -2.61 19.38 -8.90
C THR A 534 -2.66 18.58 -10.20
N ASN A 535 -1.94 17.46 -10.23
CA ASN A 535 -1.77 16.58 -11.39
C ASN A 535 -2.59 15.28 -11.34
N GLY A 536 -3.56 15.20 -10.43
CA GLY A 536 -4.50 14.09 -10.35
C GLY A 536 -5.62 14.15 -11.39
N PHE A 537 -6.25 12.99 -11.66
CA PHE A 537 -7.51 12.90 -12.40
C PHE A 537 -8.71 13.35 -11.57
N ILE A 538 -8.60 13.34 -10.26
CA ILE A 538 -9.60 13.83 -9.30
C ILE A 538 -8.95 14.82 -8.33
N THR A 539 -9.70 15.79 -7.83
CA THR A 539 -9.23 16.76 -6.84
C THR A 539 -8.83 16.10 -5.53
N TYR A 540 -8.04 16.79 -4.69
CA TYR A 540 -7.52 16.25 -3.42
C TYR A 540 -8.64 15.80 -2.47
N ASP A 541 -9.76 16.51 -2.47
CA ASP A 541 -10.96 16.20 -1.70
C ASP A 541 -11.91 15.19 -2.37
N ARG A 542 -11.52 14.62 -3.51
CA ARG A 542 -12.33 13.64 -4.29
C ARG A 542 -13.71 14.17 -4.71
N GLN A 543 -13.91 15.49 -4.76
CA GLN A 543 -15.20 16.08 -5.11
C GLN A 543 -15.37 16.27 -6.62
N VAL A 544 -14.28 16.49 -7.38
CA VAL A 544 -14.34 16.80 -8.80
C VAL A 544 -13.42 15.91 -9.61
N VAL A 545 -13.99 15.09 -10.48
CA VAL A 545 -13.25 14.38 -11.54
C VAL A 545 -12.98 15.38 -12.68
N LYS A 546 -11.70 15.54 -13.03
CA LYS A 546 -11.22 16.60 -13.93
C LYS A 546 -11.38 16.31 -15.43
N VAL A 547 -11.87 15.12 -15.80
CA VAL A 547 -11.98 14.64 -17.16
C VAL A 547 -13.33 13.95 -17.42
N ASP A 548 -13.74 13.86 -18.67
CA ASP A 548 -14.81 12.96 -19.10
C ASP A 548 -14.31 11.51 -19.06
N THR A 549 -14.81 10.75 -18.09
CA THR A 549 -14.39 9.36 -17.86
C THR A 549 -14.59 8.45 -19.06
N GLU A 550 -15.65 8.66 -19.87
CA GLU A 550 -15.95 7.85 -21.05
C GLU A 550 -14.97 8.11 -22.20
N LYS A 551 -14.55 9.36 -22.39
CA LYS A 551 -13.55 9.71 -23.41
C LYS A 551 -12.19 9.12 -23.07
N VAL A 552 -11.73 9.31 -21.81
CA VAL A 552 -10.46 8.74 -21.34
C VAL A 552 -10.51 7.22 -21.45
N SER A 553 -11.57 6.57 -20.95
CA SER A 553 -11.73 5.12 -20.98
C SER A 553 -11.66 4.54 -22.40
N ARG A 554 -12.24 5.21 -23.40
CA ARG A 554 -12.14 4.76 -24.80
C ARG A 554 -10.70 4.73 -25.31
N VAL A 555 -9.92 5.75 -24.98
CA VAL A 555 -8.50 5.80 -25.33
C VAL A 555 -7.75 4.66 -24.64
N MET A 556 -7.93 4.48 -23.33
CA MET A 556 -7.24 3.42 -22.56
C MET A 556 -7.59 2.03 -23.07
N ARG A 557 -8.88 1.75 -23.33
CA ARG A 557 -9.32 0.45 -23.85
C ARG A 557 -8.74 0.12 -25.24
N SER A 558 -8.58 1.13 -26.09
CA SER A 558 -7.99 0.90 -27.43
C SER A 558 -6.52 0.46 -27.37
N LEU A 559 -5.79 0.83 -26.31
CA LEU A 559 -4.39 0.39 -26.11
C LEU A 559 -4.26 -1.10 -25.79
N TYR A 560 -5.24 -1.67 -25.09
CA TYR A 560 -5.23 -3.11 -24.81
C TYR A 560 -5.36 -3.92 -26.10
N SER A 561 -6.20 -3.49 -27.04
CA SER A 561 -6.30 -4.11 -28.37
C SER A 561 -5.00 -4.01 -29.18
N ASP A 562 -4.33 -2.85 -29.13
CA ASP A 562 -3.00 -2.69 -29.75
C ASP A 562 -1.95 -3.63 -29.12
N ALA A 563 -1.98 -3.79 -27.78
CA ALA A 563 -1.06 -4.67 -27.06
C ALA A 563 -1.27 -6.16 -27.38
N GLU A 564 -2.51 -6.59 -27.61
CA GLU A 564 -2.87 -7.94 -28.03
C GLU A 564 -2.44 -8.21 -29.47
N SER A 565 -2.58 -7.24 -30.37
CA SER A 565 -2.21 -7.35 -31.78
C SER A 565 -0.70 -7.55 -31.96
N PHE A 566 0.14 -6.87 -31.16
CA PHE A 566 1.59 -7.04 -31.18
C PHE A 566 2.03 -8.50 -31.00
N GLY A 567 1.32 -9.24 -30.14
CA GLY A 567 1.63 -10.66 -29.90
C GLY A 567 1.27 -11.58 -31.08
N LYS A 568 0.29 -11.19 -31.90
CA LYS A 568 -0.19 -12.00 -33.04
C LYS A 568 0.66 -11.79 -34.31
N GLU A 569 1.00 -10.54 -34.61
CA GLU A 569 1.81 -10.21 -35.82
C GLU A 569 3.25 -10.75 -35.78
N LYS A 570 3.78 -11.08 -34.60
CA LYS A 570 5.13 -11.63 -34.44
C LYS A 570 5.16 -13.15 -34.21
N ALA A 571 4.00 -13.79 -34.05
CA ALA A 571 3.88 -15.23 -33.93
C ALA A 571 3.63 -15.93 -35.30
N GLU A 572 3.23 -15.14 -36.32
CA GLU A 572 3.22 -15.53 -37.74
C GLU A 572 4.58 -15.22 -38.40
#